data_c36eae28d268d271c81eeb9955013480
#
_entry.id   c36eae28d268d271c81eeb9955013480
#
_cell.length_a   1.000
_cell.length_b   1.000
_cell.length_c   1.000
_cell.angle_alpha   90.00
_cell.angle_beta   90.00
_cell.angle_gamma   90.00
#
_symmetry.space_group_name_H-M   'P 1'
#
loop_
_entity.id
_entity.type
_entity.pdbx_description
1 polymer ?
#
loop_
_entity_poly.entity_id
_entity_poly.type
_entity_poly.pdbx_seq_one_letter_code
_entity_poly.pdbx_strand_id
1 'polypeptide(L)'
;FETRPLSRIQKLSGANLARNWVMMPHVTQFDEADITALEQFRVEINQAAEQNGVKVTVLAFLIKASVDALKQFPTFNSSLDGESLIVKHYYHIGFAADTPNGLVVPVIRNADQKSLLAIAREAGELARKAREGKLSPAEMQGGCFSISSLGGIGGTSFTPIINAPEVAILG
;
A
#
# COMPACT_ATOMS: atom_id res chain seq x y z
N PHE A 1 9.37 -15.03 32.56
CA PHE A 1 8.73 -14.78 31.26
C PHE A 1 7.32 -14.24 31.50
N GLU A 2 6.83 -13.47 30.53
CA GLU A 2 5.47 -12.94 30.52
C GLU A 2 4.74 -13.42 29.27
N THR A 3 3.50 -13.84 29.41
CA THR A 3 2.66 -14.26 28.27
C THR A 3 1.67 -13.15 27.95
N ARG A 4 1.71 -12.64 26.71
CA ARG A 4 0.77 -11.63 26.21
C ARG A 4 -0.07 -12.20 25.08
N PRO A 5 -1.40 -12.14 25.14
CA PRO A 5 -2.26 -12.59 24.06
C PRO A 5 -2.15 -11.67 22.85
N LEU A 6 -2.09 -12.25 21.67
CA LEU A 6 -2.13 -11.50 20.41
C LEU A 6 -3.55 -10.94 20.16
N SER A 7 -3.62 -9.76 19.54
CA SER A 7 -4.87 -9.19 19.04
C SER A 7 -5.47 -10.06 17.92
N ARG A 8 -6.76 -9.84 17.61
CA ARG A 8 -7.42 -10.53 16.49
C ARG A 8 -6.72 -10.24 15.16
N ILE A 9 -6.33 -8.97 14.92
CA ILE A 9 -5.62 -8.57 13.70
C ILE A 9 -4.26 -9.25 13.63
N GLN A 10 -3.49 -9.27 14.70
CA GLN A 10 -2.18 -9.95 14.73
C GLN A 10 -2.29 -11.45 14.44
N LYS A 11 -3.30 -12.13 14.96
CA LYS A 11 -3.52 -13.56 14.68
C LYS A 11 -3.84 -13.82 13.21
N LEU A 12 -4.74 -13.02 12.61
CA LEU A 12 -5.13 -13.18 11.21
C LEU A 12 -4.00 -12.79 10.26
N SER A 13 -3.37 -11.64 10.48
CA SER A 13 -2.27 -11.15 9.65
C SER A 13 -1.06 -12.08 9.76
N GLY A 14 -0.70 -12.54 10.95
CA GLY A 14 0.40 -13.48 11.15
C GLY A 14 0.21 -14.79 10.37
N ALA A 15 -0.96 -15.40 10.44
CA ALA A 15 -1.27 -16.62 9.70
C ALA A 15 -1.21 -16.39 8.17
N ASN A 16 -1.75 -15.27 7.69
CA ASN A 16 -1.72 -14.93 6.27
C ASN A 16 -0.29 -14.66 5.77
N LEU A 17 0.48 -13.84 6.48
CA LEU A 17 1.85 -13.52 6.09
C LEU A 17 2.77 -14.74 6.15
N ALA A 18 2.63 -15.61 7.16
CA ALA A 18 3.38 -16.86 7.24
C ALA A 18 3.09 -17.76 6.04
N ARG A 19 1.82 -17.92 5.67
CA ARG A 19 1.42 -18.67 4.47
C ARG A 19 2.00 -18.06 3.21
N ASN A 20 1.89 -16.73 3.03
CA ASN A 20 2.39 -16.02 1.86
C ASN A 20 3.91 -16.21 1.72
N TRP A 21 4.65 -16.12 2.80
CA TRP A 21 6.09 -16.33 2.83
C TRP A 21 6.50 -17.74 2.38
N VAL A 22 5.75 -18.75 2.80
CA VAL A 22 6.05 -20.17 2.44
C VAL A 22 5.62 -20.48 1.01
N MET A 23 4.48 -19.96 0.57
CA MET A 23 3.87 -20.33 -0.72
C MET A 23 4.41 -19.53 -1.91
N MET A 24 4.97 -18.34 -1.67
CA MET A 24 5.47 -17.46 -2.73
C MET A 24 6.98 -17.26 -2.59
N PRO A 25 7.79 -17.84 -3.49
CA PRO A 25 9.22 -17.51 -3.54
C PRO A 25 9.42 -16.03 -3.87
N HIS A 26 9.87 -15.24 -2.89
CA HIS A 26 10.11 -13.82 -3.08
C HIS A 26 11.45 -13.58 -3.76
N VAL A 27 11.44 -12.71 -4.78
CA VAL A 27 12.63 -12.10 -5.35
C VAL A 27 12.55 -10.61 -5.07
N THR A 28 13.57 -10.07 -4.41
CA THR A 28 13.63 -8.65 -4.07
C THR A 28 14.65 -7.93 -4.95
N GLN A 29 14.24 -6.81 -5.52
CA GLN A 29 15.09 -5.91 -6.28
C GLN A 29 15.16 -4.57 -5.51
N PHE A 30 16.36 -4.05 -5.31
CA PHE A 30 16.58 -2.74 -4.70
C PHE A 30 17.06 -1.77 -5.76
N ASP A 31 16.56 -0.54 -5.71
CA ASP A 31 16.99 0.55 -6.58
C ASP A 31 16.86 1.88 -5.85
N GLU A 32 17.50 2.93 -6.38
CA GLU A 32 17.48 4.28 -5.82
C GLU A 32 17.01 5.27 -6.87
N ALA A 33 16.22 6.25 -6.47
CA ALA A 33 15.76 7.34 -7.32
C ALA A 33 15.95 8.69 -6.62
N ASP A 34 16.48 9.67 -7.36
CA ASP A 34 16.52 11.05 -6.89
C ASP A 34 15.12 11.67 -6.92
N ILE A 35 14.58 11.95 -5.75
CA ILE A 35 13.26 12.54 -5.57
C ILE A 35 13.32 14.03 -5.18
N THR A 36 14.46 14.71 -5.34
CA THR A 36 14.64 16.11 -4.93
C THR A 36 13.58 17.02 -5.55
N ALA A 37 13.36 16.94 -6.85
CA ALA A 37 12.35 17.73 -7.54
C ALA A 37 10.91 17.37 -7.11
N LEU A 38 10.65 16.07 -6.85
CA LEU A 38 9.35 15.62 -6.36
C LEU A 38 9.07 16.17 -4.96
N GLU A 39 10.06 16.20 -4.07
CA GLU A 39 9.91 16.77 -2.73
C GLU A 39 9.68 18.27 -2.75
N GLN A 40 10.36 19.03 -3.61
CA GLN A 40 10.08 20.44 -3.81
C GLN A 40 8.63 20.67 -4.27
N PHE A 41 8.20 19.94 -5.28
CA PHE A 41 6.83 20.00 -5.79
C PHE A 41 5.78 19.60 -4.74
N ARG A 42 6.07 18.58 -3.93
CA ARG A 42 5.20 18.16 -2.82
C ARG A 42 5.02 19.28 -1.78
N VAL A 43 6.10 19.99 -1.43
CA VAL A 43 6.06 21.11 -0.51
C VAL A 43 5.20 22.24 -1.09
N GLU A 44 5.39 22.61 -2.35
CA GLU A 44 4.61 23.64 -3.05
C GLU A 44 3.12 23.31 -3.07
N ILE A 45 2.76 22.06 -3.45
CA ILE A 45 1.36 21.60 -3.43
C ILE A 45 0.77 21.69 -2.02
N ASN A 46 1.51 21.28 -1.00
CA ASN A 46 1.01 21.32 0.37
C ASN A 46 0.79 22.75 0.86
N GLN A 47 1.65 23.70 0.50
CA GLN A 47 1.45 25.12 0.80
C GLN A 47 0.19 25.67 0.10
N ALA A 48 -0.01 25.32 -1.18
CA ALA A 48 -1.19 25.74 -1.93
C ALA A 48 -2.48 25.05 -1.44
N ALA A 49 -2.39 23.82 -0.94
CA ALA A 49 -3.53 23.02 -0.49
C ALA A 49 -3.82 23.18 1.02
N GLU A 50 -3.04 23.94 1.76
CA GLU A 50 -3.17 24.09 3.22
C GLU A 50 -4.59 24.53 3.63
N GLN A 51 -5.20 25.42 2.89
CA GLN A 51 -6.57 25.88 3.11
C GLN A 51 -7.63 24.77 2.90
N ASN A 52 -7.31 23.71 2.17
CA ASN A 52 -8.22 22.60 1.87
C ASN A 52 -8.07 21.42 2.84
N GLY A 53 -7.19 21.51 3.83
CA GLY A 53 -6.96 20.47 4.83
C GLY A 53 -6.46 19.14 4.28
N VAL A 54 -5.92 19.10 3.05
CA VAL A 54 -5.37 17.90 2.41
C VAL A 54 -3.86 17.95 2.47
N LYS A 55 -3.25 16.91 3.07
CA LYS A 55 -1.80 16.72 3.11
C LYS A 55 -1.36 15.70 2.08
N VAL A 56 -0.63 16.13 1.06
CA VAL A 56 -0.02 15.25 0.06
C VAL A 56 1.28 14.68 0.62
N THR A 57 1.35 13.36 0.67
CA THR A 57 2.54 12.61 1.10
C THR A 57 3.20 11.95 -0.11
N VAL A 58 4.44 11.47 0.03
CA VAL A 58 5.14 10.69 -1.00
C VAL A 58 4.31 9.47 -1.43
N LEU A 59 3.57 8.85 -0.52
CA LEU A 59 2.68 7.74 -0.82
C LEU A 59 1.69 8.04 -1.95
N ALA A 60 1.13 9.25 -1.99
CA ALA A 60 0.18 9.61 -3.06
C ALA A 60 0.85 9.62 -4.44
N PHE A 61 2.10 10.06 -4.53
CA PHE A 61 2.90 9.99 -5.76
C PHE A 61 3.25 8.55 -6.12
N LEU A 62 3.66 7.74 -5.13
CA LEU A 62 3.96 6.32 -5.36
C LEU A 62 2.74 5.55 -5.87
N ILE A 63 1.53 5.85 -5.38
CA ILE A 63 0.30 5.26 -5.88
C ILE A 63 0.09 5.60 -7.36
N LYS A 64 0.29 6.87 -7.76
CA LYS A 64 0.18 7.27 -9.18
C LYS A 64 1.25 6.61 -10.05
N ALA A 65 2.49 6.63 -9.63
CA ALA A 65 3.60 5.98 -10.34
C ALA A 65 3.38 4.47 -10.49
N SER A 66 2.89 3.81 -9.42
CA SER A 66 2.55 2.38 -9.47
C SER A 66 1.46 2.09 -10.48
N VAL A 67 0.41 2.92 -10.55
CA VAL A 67 -0.66 2.77 -11.56
C VAL A 67 -0.09 2.85 -12.97
N ASP A 68 0.79 3.80 -13.24
CA ASP A 68 1.38 3.97 -14.58
C ASP A 68 2.32 2.80 -14.92
N ALA A 69 3.10 2.31 -13.96
CA ALA A 69 3.93 1.13 -14.11
C ALA A 69 3.10 -0.13 -14.38
N LEU A 70 2.01 -0.34 -13.64
CA LEU A 70 1.11 -1.49 -13.81
C LEU A 70 0.39 -1.48 -15.17
N LYS A 71 0.13 -0.31 -15.76
CA LYS A 71 -0.39 -0.19 -17.13
C LYS A 71 0.64 -0.62 -18.17
N GLN A 72 1.92 -0.31 -17.94
CA GLN A 72 3.01 -0.69 -18.84
C GLN A 72 3.40 -2.18 -18.68
N PHE A 73 3.28 -2.71 -17.47
CA PHE A 73 3.66 -4.07 -17.11
C PHE A 73 2.48 -4.83 -16.49
N PRO A 74 1.46 -5.19 -17.28
CA PRO A 74 0.19 -5.73 -16.77
C PRO A 74 0.32 -7.07 -16.05
N THR A 75 1.40 -7.83 -16.25
CA THR A 75 1.69 -9.06 -15.51
C THR A 75 1.85 -8.81 -14.01
N PHE A 76 2.29 -7.62 -13.59
CA PHE A 76 2.34 -7.22 -12.18
C PHE A 76 0.98 -6.81 -11.62
N ASN A 77 -0.01 -6.56 -12.49
CA ASN A 77 -1.39 -6.29 -12.10
C ASN A 77 -2.26 -7.55 -12.22
N SER A 78 -1.81 -8.64 -11.66
CA SER A 78 -2.41 -9.96 -11.87
C SER A 78 -2.55 -10.77 -10.57
N SER A 79 -3.14 -11.93 -10.68
CA SER A 79 -3.16 -12.98 -9.66
C SER A 79 -2.97 -14.32 -10.34
N LEU A 80 -2.31 -15.25 -9.66
CA LEU A 80 -2.18 -16.64 -10.12
C LEU A 80 -3.38 -17.45 -9.60
N ASP A 81 -4.04 -18.19 -10.50
CA ASP A 81 -5.11 -19.14 -10.18
C ASP A 81 -4.83 -20.47 -10.88
N GLY A 82 -4.35 -21.45 -10.13
CA GLY A 82 -3.85 -22.71 -10.67
C GLY A 82 -2.73 -22.46 -11.69
N GLU A 83 -2.96 -22.86 -12.92
CA GLU A 83 -2.04 -22.67 -14.06
C GLU A 83 -2.34 -21.41 -14.89
N SER A 84 -3.26 -20.56 -14.43
CA SER A 84 -3.72 -19.37 -15.16
C SER A 84 -3.31 -18.09 -14.47
N LEU A 85 -2.87 -17.11 -15.26
CA LEU A 85 -2.62 -15.75 -14.81
C LEU A 85 -3.85 -14.88 -15.08
N ILE A 86 -4.49 -14.38 -14.02
CA ILE A 86 -5.63 -13.48 -14.12
C ILE A 86 -5.11 -12.05 -14.15
N VAL A 87 -5.03 -11.45 -15.34
CA VAL A 87 -4.64 -10.04 -15.52
C VAL A 87 -5.84 -9.14 -15.25
N LYS A 88 -5.65 -8.15 -14.39
CA LYS A 88 -6.70 -7.23 -13.95
C LYS A 88 -6.68 -5.94 -14.78
N HIS A 89 -7.85 -5.44 -15.16
CA HIS A 89 -8.01 -4.19 -15.89
C HIS A 89 -8.56 -3.06 -15.01
N TYR A 90 -8.32 -3.16 -13.71
CA TYR A 90 -8.62 -2.13 -12.71
C TYR A 90 -7.39 -1.95 -11.82
N TYR A 91 -7.27 -0.77 -11.21
CA TYR A 91 -6.09 -0.40 -10.45
C TYR A 91 -6.50 0.03 -9.03
N HIS A 92 -6.59 -0.97 -8.15
CA HIS A 92 -6.93 -0.83 -6.73
C HIS A 92 -5.65 -1.00 -5.92
N ILE A 93 -5.14 0.09 -5.38
CA ILE A 93 -3.84 0.09 -4.71
C ILE A 93 -4.02 0.06 -3.19
N GLY A 94 -3.53 -1.02 -2.58
CA GLY A 94 -3.43 -1.14 -1.14
C GLY A 94 -2.22 -0.37 -0.61
N PHE A 95 -2.31 0.09 0.62
CA PHE A 95 -1.15 0.63 1.32
C PHE A 95 -1.12 0.16 2.77
N ALA A 96 0.08 -0.16 3.26
CA ALA A 96 0.25 -0.61 4.63
C ALA A 96 0.00 0.55 5.61
N ALA A 97 -0.87 0.32 6.60
CA ALA A 97 -1.15 1.25 7.68
C ALA A 97 -0.94 0.56 9.02
N ASP A 98 -0.02 1.09 9.80
CA ASP A 98 0.22 0.60 11.15
C ASP A 98 -0.84 1.11 12.12
N THR A 99 -1.29 0.23 13.02
CA THR A 99 -2.30 0.53 14.03
C THR A 99 -1.89 -0.07 15.39
N PRO A 100 -2.43 0.43 16.50
CA PRO A 100 -2.16 -0.16 17.83
C PRO A 100 -2.50 -1.66 17.92
N ASN A 101 -3.39 -2.16 17.06
CA ASN A 101 -3.83 -3.56 17.05
C ASN A 101 -3.11 -4.44 16.02
N GLY A 102 -2.23 -3.87 15.19
CA GLY A 102 -1.47 -4.54 14.13
C GLY A 102 -1.60 -3.85 12.78
N LEU A 103 -0.92 -4.40 11.78
CA LEU A 103 -0.88 -3.87 10.42
C LEU A 103 -2.16 -4.21 9.66
N VAL A 104 -2.71 -3.23 8.96
CA VAL A 104 -3.84 -3.38 8.03
C VAL A 104 -3.49 -2.78 6.67
N VAL A 105 -4.18 -3.20 5.62
CA VAL A 105 -3.93 -2.73 4.24
C VAL A 105 -5.24 -2.18 3.67
N PRO A 106 -5.56 -0.90 3.92
CA PRO A 106 -6.67 -0.24 3.24
C PRO A 106 -6.39 -0.07 1.75
N VAL A 107 -7.45 -0.03 0.93
CA VAL A 107 -7.39 -0.08 -0.53
C VAL A 107 -8.01 1.17 -1.15
N ILE A 108 -7.23 1.91 -1.91
CA ILE A 108 -7.71 3.01 -2.78
C ILE A 108 -8.18 2.41 -4.09
N ARG A 109 -9.49 2.43 -4.32
CA ARG A 109 -10.11 1.87 -5.52
C ARG A 109 -10.00 2.82 -6.70
N ASN A 110 -9.86 2.27 -7.93
CA ASN A 110 -9.80 3.03 -9.18
C ASN A 110 -8.79 4.19 -9.10
N ALA A 111 -7.59 3.91 -8.62
CA ALA A 111 -6.54 4.92 -8.42
C ALA A 111 -6.11 5.59 -9.74
N ASP A 112 -6.30 4.89 -10.88
CA ASP A 112 -6.07 5.40 -12.22
C ASP A 112 -6.99 6.56 -12.60
N GLN A 113 -8.22 6.59 -12.05
CA GLN A 113 -9.24 7.60 -12.33
C GLN A 113 -9.20 8.78 -11.37
N LYS A 114 -8.31 8.76 -10.37
CA LYS A 114 -8.24 9.78 -9.31
C LYS A 114 -7.09 10.74 -9.54
N SER A 115 -7.33 12.00 -9.23
CA SER A 115 -6.27 13.00 -9.15
C SER A 115 -5.36 12.74 -7.94
N LEU A 116 -4.16 13.32 -7.95
CA LEU A 116 -3.21 13.23 -6.82
C LEU A 116 -3.85 13.71 -5.50
N LEU A 117 -4.58 14.82 -5.53
CA LEU A 117 -5.24 15.37 -4.35
C LEU A 117 -6.39 14.47 -3.86
N ALA A 118 -7.13 13.82 -4.77
CA ALA A 118 -8.18 12.87 -4.40
C ALA A 118 -7.58 11.63 -3.72
N ILE A 119 -6.47 11.11 -4.25
CA ILE A 119 -5.72 10.00 -3.64
C ILE A 119 -5.19 10.40 -2.26
N ALA A 120 -4.58 11.58 -2.13
CA ALA A 120 -4.02 12.05 -0.86
C ALA A 120 -5.11 12.19 0.22
N ARG A 121 -6.28 12.73 -0.14
CA ARG A 121 -7.44 12.85 0.76
C ARG A 121 -7.93 11.47 1.21
N GLU A 122 -8.20 10.58 0.28
CA GLU A 122 -8.71 9.24 0.56
C GLU A 122 -7.70 8.41 1.38
N ALA A 123 -6.40 8.48 1.05
CA ALA A 123 -5.35 7.84 1.84
C ALA A 123 -5.33 8.34 3.29
N GLY A 124 -5.45 9.65 3.48
CA GLY A 124 -5.53 10.26 4.81
C GLY A 124 -6.74 9.81 5.61
N GLU A 125 -7.92 9.74 4.96
CA GLU A 125 -9.16 9.27 5.58
C GLU A 125 -9.08 7.79 5.96
N LEU A 126 -8.60 6.94 5.07
CA LEU A 126 -8.43 5.51 5.32
C LEU A 126 -7.39 5.25 6.42
N ALA A 127 -6.27 5.97 6.41
CA ALA A 127 -5.27 5.86 7.47
C ALA A 127 -5.82 6.31 8.84
N ARG A 128 -6.64 7.35 8.89
CA ARG A 128 -7.33 7.76 10.12
C ARG A 128 -8.30 6.67 10.61
N LYS A 129 -9.17 6.17 9.73
CA LYS A 129 -10.09 5.06 10.05
C LYS A 129 -9.34 3.81 10.52
N ALA A 130 -8.19 3.50 9.92
CA ALA A 130 -7.33 2.40 10.34
C ALA A 130 -6.89 2.53 11.79
N ARG A 131 -6.33 3.69 12.16
CA ARG A 131 -5.88 3.98 13.55
C ARG A 131 -7.04 3.97 14.56
N GLU A 132 -8.22 4.40 14.14
CA GLU A 132 -9.44 4.37 14.97
C GLU A 132 -10.11 3.00 15.03
N GLY A 133 -9.62 1.98 14.28
CA GLY A 133 -10.23 0.66 14.20
C GLY A 133 -11.60 0.65 13.50
N LYS A 134 -11.85 1.62 12.62
CA LYS A 134 -13.14 1.85 11.94
C LYS A 134 -13.16 1.45 10.46
N LEU A 135 -12.10 0.80 9.96
CA LEU A 135 -12.11 0.28 8.59
C LEU A 135 -13.14 -0.83 8.43
N SER A 136 -13.96 -0.72 7.40
CA SER A 136 -14.85 -1.80 6.99
C SER A 136 -14.08 -2.89 6.24
N PRO A 137 -14.55 -4.14 6.21
CA PRO A 137 -13.96 -5.19 5.39
C PRO A 137 -13.86 -4.82 3.91
N ALA A 138 -14.84 -4.10 3.39
CA ALA A 138 -14.85 -3.65 1.98
C ALA A 138 -13.72 -2.67 1.67
N GLU A 139 -13.25 -1.89 2.65
CA GLU A 139 -12.13 -0.95 2.49
C GLU A 139 -10.75 -1.64 2.53
N MET A 140 -10.71 -2.93 2.86
CA MET A 140 -9.47 -3.74 2.96
C MET A 140 -9.40 -4.88 1.94
N GLN A 141 -10.34 -4.95 0.99
CA GLN A 141 -10.45 -6.05 0.02
C GLN A 141 -10.40 -5.56 -1.42
N GLY A 142 -10.01 -6.46 -2.32
CA GLY A 142 -10.01 -6.22 -3.76
C GLY A 142 -8.81 -5.42 -4.26
N GLY A 143 -7.76 -5.27 -3.47
CA GLY A 143 -6.48 -4.74 -3.92
C GLY A 143 -5.87 -5.60 -5.02
N CYS A 144 -5.10 -4.97 -5.90
CA CYS A 144 -4.37 -5.66 -6.95
C CYS A 144 -2.85 -5.45 -6.86
N PHE A 145 -2.42 -4.48 -6.09
CA PHE A 145 -1.02 -4.17 -5.79
C PHE A 145 -0.96 -3.41 -4.47
N SER A 146 0.05 -3.67 -3.65
CA SER A 146 0.23 -3.01 -2.36
C SER A 146 1.52 -2.21 -2.30
N ILE A 147 1.50 -1.13 -1.50
CA ILE A 147 2.66 -0.31 -1.17
C ILE A 147 2.88 -0.39 0.34
N SER A 148 4.08 -0.74 0.76
CA SER A 148 4.51 -0.70 2.16
C SER A 148 5.55 0.38 2.33
N SER A 149 5.31 1.36 3.20
CA SER A 149 6.23 2.48 3.42
C SER A 149 6.64 2.56 4.87
N LEU A 150 7.95 2.60 5.11
CA LEU A 150 8.56 2.80 6.42
C LEU A 150 9.02 4.25 6.66
N GLY A 151 8.55 5.21 5.87
CA GLY A 151 8.96 6.61 5.94
C GLY A 151 8.80 7.27 7.32
N GLY A 152 7.92 6.75 8.18
CA GLY A 152 7.78 7.20 9.57
C GLY A 152 8.69 6.50 10.58
N ILE A 153 9.33 5.39 10.20
CA ILE A 153 10.16 4.56 11.07
C ILE A 153 11.65 4.79 10.76
N GLY A 154 11.98 5.00 9.48
CA GLY A 154 13.33 5.16 8.98
C GLY A 154 13.94 3.85 8.49
N GLY A 155 15.16 3.92 7.99
CA GLY A 155 15.89 2.83 7.34
C GLY A 155 16.19 3.15 5.89
N THR A 156 17.05 2.34 5.26
CA THR A 156 17.45 2.51 3.86
C THR A 156 16.80 1.50 2.92
N SER A 157 16.44 0.33 3.43
CA SER A 157 15.80 -0.74 2.66
C SER A 157 15.14 -1.76 3.59
N PHE A 158 14.18 -2.51 3.06
CA PHE A 158 13.55 -3.65 3.73
C PHE A 158 12.91 -4.57 2.68
N THR A 159 12.49 -5.75 3.10
CA THR A 159 11.87 -6.75 2.23
C THR A 159 10.42 -6.96 2.65
N PRO A 160 9.44 -6.30 2.01
CA PRO A 160 8.04 -6.51 2.32
C PRO A 160 7.57 -7.90 1.88
N ILE A 161 6.60 -8.45 2.61
CA ILE A 161 5.94 -9.71 2.22
C ILE A 161 4.78 -9.40 1.28
N ILE A 162 4.73 -10.07 0.12
CA ILE A 162 3.65 -9.91 -0.87
C ILE A 162 2.30 -10.27 -0.23
N ASN A 163 1.31 -9.43 -0.47
CA ASN A 163 -0.04 -9.58 0.06
C ASN A 163 -0.90 -10.39 -0.92
N ALA A 164 -0.93 -11.72 -0.77
CA ALA A 164 -1.72 -12.58 -1.65
C ALA A 164 -3.19 -12.13 -1.75
N PRO A 165 -3.83 -12.21 -2.92
CA PRO A 165 -3.40 -12.86 -4.17
C PRO A 165 -2.61 -11.93 -5.12
N GLU A 166 -2.03 -10.85 -4.64
CA GLU A 166 -1.15 -9.99 -5.40
C GLU A 166 0.16 -10.73 -5.74
N VAL A 167 0.85 -10.34 -6.81
CA VAL A 167 2.10 -10.97 -7.27
C VAL A 167 3.33 -10.11 -7.02
N ALA A 168 3.14 -8.89 -6.57
CA ALA A 168 4.21 -7.95 -6.25
C ALA A 168 3.77 -6.95 -5.18
N ILE A 169 4.75 -6.33 -4.54
CA ILE A 169 4.58 -5.27 -3.54
C ILE A 169 5.73 -4.28 -3.68
N LEU A 170 5.46 -2.99 -3.57
CA LEU A 170 6.47 -1.93 -3.49
C LEU A 170 6.78 -1.63 -2.03
N GLY A 171 8.09 -1.62 -1.67
CA GLY A 171 8.60 -1.23 -0.36
C GLY A 171 9.30 0.11 -0.37
#